data_fd63fc702d260c98dacebf5369d1a4c1
#
_entry.id   fd63fc702d260c98dacebf5369d1a4c1
#
_cell.length_a   1.000
_cell.length_b   1.000
_cell.length_c   1.000
_cell.angle_alpha   90.00
_cell.angle_beta   90.00
_cell.angle_gamma   90.00
#
_symmetry.space_group_name_H-M   'P 1'
#
loop_
_entity.id
_entity.type
_entity.pdbx_description
1 polymer ?
#
loop_
_entity_poly.entity_id
_entity_poly.type
_entity_poly.pdbx_seq_one_letter_code
_entity_poly.pdbx_strand_id
1 'polypeptide(L)'
;MNKRKMLLASFGALSLAASLAVLVPASAAGPGTMSPAVAASPQFNAALLAQLDARRAARGQDARFGYAILARHPGTQGTQIARVAHTYKNVRIFGFESVLVLDANGKILSESDSEQRANFAKADAAGPGTDFSVVPALSSKAAIDAALASLGASLGASARHEASPSAELIIWPAMRTERVPDARDKQEQELNALDVQDVVDHYELAYLVHTRMVVGDKPVYHDTIVSARDGAILAQWNMLQTVVGVGHSQYNGDVPINTTFSEGKYRMIDDARGTGGTFGAMAITNANHGTSAGSVYVNDTNTWGDGKQYVDGGSTTNANGQTAAVNAMWGLMNTYDTMKNVFNWLSLDGHNTATYIAAHVNTAYDNAYYSDTCRCMFVGDGSYFNSLGSIDVIGHEMGHGVTAATSNLTYSGESGGLNESSSDINGEAVEAYARGGGKGDSIPLTGNDWVLGKEISKTGTPLRWMYRPSKDGSSPDAWNSSIKRLDVHYSSGPNNRMFYFLAQGSSADKASDYYSKYLVKTPAAMTGIGIDKAYRIWFKANTTLFTSSTNYADARAKMIEAAGQLYGKSSRELIAVKRAYAAINVGADVDEATGQ
;
A
#
# COMPACT_ATOMS: atom_id res chain seq x y z
N MET A 1 -39.91 19.61 -56.02
CA MET A 1 -40.67 18.56 -56.80
C MET A 1 -40.63 17.29 -55.94
N ASN A 2 -41.85 16.74 -55.70
CA ASN A 2 -42.24 15.44 -55.13
C ASN A 2 -41.91 15.17 -53.65
N LYS A 3 -42.78 15.41 -52.68
CA LYS A 3 -44.10 14.84 -52.26
C LYS A 3 -44.24 13.33 -52.40
N ARG A 4 -44.31 12.64 -51.24
CA ARG A 4 -45.24 11.53 -50.91
C ARG A 4 -45.06 11.20 -49.41
N LYS A 5 -45.97 11.51 -48.60
CA LYS A 5 -47.32 11.04 -48.21
C LYS A 5 -47.24 10.03 -47.06
N MET A 6 -47.88 10.47 -46.00
CA MET A 6 -48.33 9.78 -44.79
C MET A 6 -49.00 8.42 -45.08
N LEU A 7 -48.84 7.51 -44.12
CA LEU A 7 -49.96 6.62 -43.75
C LEU A 7 -49.99 6.48 -42.22
N LEU A 8 -51.09 6.94 -41.65
CA LEU A 8 -51.55 6.61 -40.28
C LEU A 8 -52.10 5.19 -40.30
N ALA A 9 -51.77 4.40 -39.27
CA ALA A 9 -52.61 3.28 -38.84
C ALA A 9 -52.70 3.30 -37.33
N SER A 10 -53.86 3.62 -36.86
CA SER A 10 -54.29 3.50 -35.46
C SER A 10 -54.58 2.04 -35.13
N PHE A 11 -54.04 1.50 -34.04
CA PHE A 11 -54.67 0.38 -33.33
C PHE A 11 -54.41 0.43 -31.81
N GLY A 12 -55.47 0.47 -31.11
CA GLY A 12 -55.87 -0.22 -29.88
C GLY A 12 -55.02 -0.04 -28.63
N ALA A 13 -55.54 0.72 -27.69
CA ALA A 13 -55.11 0.71 -26.30
C ALA A 13 -55.36 -0.66 -25.66
N LEU A 14 -54.29 -1.33 -25.19
CA LEU A 14 -54.40 -2.33 -24.13
C LEU A 14 -53.60 -1.82 -22.95
N SER A 15 -54.31 -1.49 -21.89
CA SER A 15 -53.75 -1.13 -20.60
C SER A 15 -53.12 -2.35 -19.94
N LEU A 16 -51.77 -2.47 -20.00
CA LEU A 16 -51.02 -3.34 -19.12
C LEU A 16 -50.50 -2.47 -17.95
N ALA A 17 -51.07 -2.68 -16.76
CA ALA A 17 -50.55 -2.15 -15.53
C ALA A 17 -49.17 -2.82 -15.27
N ALA A 18 -48.10 -2.16 -15.67
CA ALA A 18 -46.76 -2.52 -15.26
C ALA A 18 -46.55 -2.00 -13.84
N SER A 19 -46.58 -2.90 -12.88
CA SER A 19 -46.08 -2.66 -11.52
C SER A 19 -44.64 -2.24 -11.63
N LEU A 20 -44.36 -0.95 -11.42
CA LEU A 20 -42.99 -0.47 -11.17
C LEU A 20 -42.55 -1.12 -9.85
N ALA A 21 -41.80 -2.20 -9.92
CA ALA A 21 -40.96 -2.61 -8.83
C ALA A 21 -39.87 -1.54 -8.72
N VAL A 22 -39.98 -0.69 -7.73
CA VAL A 22 -38.91 0.19 -7.30
C VAL A 22 -37.79 -0.75 -6.84
N LEU A 23 -36.80 -0.93 -7.68
CA LEU A 23 -35.51 -1.48 -7.27
C LEU A 23 -34.91 -0.45 -6.29
N VAL A 24 -35.14 -0.66 -5.00
CA VAL A 24 -34.34 -0.05 -3.96
C VAL A 24 -32.93 -0.56 -4.20
N PRO A 25 -31.93 0.29 -4.49
CA PRO A 25 -30.56 -0.18 -4.54
C PRO A 25 -30.26 -0.79 -3.18
N ALA A 26 -29.80 -2.05 -3.19
CA ALA A 26 -29.25 -2.66 -1.99
C ALA A 26 -28.13 -1.74 -1.54
N SER A 27 -28.35 -1.03 -0.44
CA SER A 27 -27.29 -0.31 0.27
C SER A 27 -26.25 -1.38 0.58
N ALA A 28 -25.09 -1.30 -0.05
CA ALA A 28 -23.94 -2.06 0.36
C ALA A 28 -23.71 -1.72 1.84
N ALA A 29 -23.98 -2.67 2.71
CA ALA A 29 -23.66 -2.52 4.13
C ALA A 29 -22.16 -2.29 4.20
N GLY A 30 -21.75 -1.15 4.76
CA GLY A 30 -20.36 -0.82 4.96
C GLY A 30 -19.68 -1.93 5.78
N PRO A 31 -18.41 -2.24 5.51
CA PRO A 31 -17.69 -3.27 6.24
C PRO A 31 -17.64 -2.89 7.72
N GLY A 32 -18.21 -3.76 8.57
CA GLY A 32 -18.13 -3.63 10.02
C GLY A 32 -19.45 -3.40 10.77
N THR A 33 -20.56 -3.13 10.10
CA THR A 33 -21.86 -3.28 10.71
C THR A 33 -22.42 -4.64 10.30
N MET A 34 -22.48 -5.58 11.24
CA MET A 34 -23.39 -6.72 11.07
C MET A 34 -24.74 -6.15 10.68
N SER A 35 -25.30 -6.55 9.53
CA SER A 35 -26.69 -6.24 9.19
C SER A 35 -27.50 -6.48 10.45
N PRO A 36 -28.40 -5.54 10.86
CA PRO A 36 -29.24 -5.76 12.01
C PRO A 36 -29.89 -7.12 11.80
N ALA A 37 -29.53 -8.10 12.64
CA ALA A 37 -30.10 -9.42 12.57
C ALA A 37 -31.60 -9.20 12.60
N VAL A 38 -32.32 -9.62 11.55
CA VAL A 38 -33.76 -9.68 11.60
C VAL A 38 -34.07 -10.46 12.86
N ALA A 39 -34.62 -9.79 13.87
CA ALA A 39 -34.78 -10.35 15.19
C ALA A 39 -35.60 -11.62 15.03
N ALA A 40 -34.91 -12.76 14.99
CA ALA A 40 -35.56 -14.05 14.89
C ALA A 40 -36.41 -14.21 16.13
N SER A 41 -37.61 -14.75 15.97
CA SER A 41 -38.49 -14.96 17.14
C SER A 41 -37.75 -15.77 18.18
N PRO A 42 -37.83 -15.44 19.46
CA PRO A 42 -37.18 -16.19 20.53
C PRO A 42 -37.50 -17.69 20.48
N GLN A 43 -38.72 -18.03 20.07
CA GLN A 43 -39.15 -19.42 19.93
C GLN A 43 -38.39 -20.18 18.84
N PHE A 44 -38.11 -19.55 17.72
CA PHE A 44 -37.35 -20.19 16.64
C PHE A 44 -35.89 -20.43 17.07
N ASN A 45 -35.27 -19.45 17.72
CA ASN A 45 -33.93 -19.60 18.25
C ASN A 45 -33.85 -20.73 19.30
N ALA A 46 -34.81 -20.81 20.20
CA ALA A 46 -34.88 -21.87 21.21
C ALA A 46 -35.03 -23.27 20.55
N ALA A 47 -35.89 -23.37 19.53
CA ALA A 47 -36.07 -24.64 18.80
C ALA A 47 -34.79 -25.05 18.04
N LEU A 48 -34.06 -24.12 17.44
CA LEU A 48 -32.78 -24.39 16.78
C LEU A 48 -31.72 -24.83 17.78
N LEU A 49 -31.57 -24.15 18.91
CA LEU A 49 -30.63 -24.55 19.97
C LEU A 49 -30.96 -25.91 20.53
N ALA A 50 -32.26 -26.25 20.73
CA ALA A 50 -32.67 -27.57 21.17
C ALA A 50 -32.28 -28.67 20.16
N GLN A 51 -32.41 -28.43 18.84
CA GLN A 51 -31.95 -29.35 17.82
C GLN A 51 -30.42 -29.56 17.89
N LEU A 52 -29.65 -28.50 18.09
CA LEU A 52 -28.19 -28.55 18.20
C LEU A 52 -27.76 -29.31 19.47
N ASP A 53 -28.42 -29.05 20.61
CA ASP A 53 -28.17 -29.78 21.87
C ASP A 53 -28.48 -31.25 21.76
N ALA A 54 -29.59 -31.63 21.09
CA ALA A 54 -29.89 -33.02 20.81
C ALA A 54 -28.81 -33.68 19.95
N ARG A 55 -28.28 -33.00 18.93
CA ARG A 55 -27.18 -33.49 18.10
C ARG A 55 -25.88 -33.64 18.90
N ARG A 56 -25.57 -32.65 19.78
CA ARG A 56 -24.43 -32.72 20.69
C ARG A 56 -24.52 -33.96 21.59
N ALA A 57 -25.66 -34.17 22.22
CA ALA A 57 -25.88 -35.30 23.11
C ALA A 57 -25.78 -36.65 22.34
N ALA A 58 -26.35 -36.74 21.12
CA ALA A 58 -26.26 -37.93 20.28
C ALA A 58 -24.81 -38.25 19.85
N ARG A 59 -23.92 -37.25 19.81
CA ARG A 59 -22.49 -37.41 19.54
C ARG A 59 -21.68 -37.72 20.80
N GLY A 60 -22.31 -37.87 21.98
CA GLY A 60 -21.64 -38.10 23.25
C GLY A 60 -20.80 -36.94 23.78
N GLN A 61 -21.01 -35.71 23.26
CA GLN A 61 -20.25 -34.54 23.70
C GLN A 61 -20.75 -34.05 25.07
N ASP A 62 -19.81 -33.55 25.87
CA ASP A 62 -20.04 -33.05 27.23
C ASP A 62 -21.07 -31.90 27.26
N ALA A 63 -21.92 -31.88 28.28
CA ALA A 63 -22.95 -30.86 28.48
C ALA A 63 -22.42 -29.44 28.76
N ARG A 64 -21.12 -29.31 29.08
CA ARG A 64 -20.46 -28.00 29.22
C ARG A 64 -20.26 -27.28 27.86
N PHE A 65 -20.24 -28.03 26.76
CA PHE A 65 -20.27 -27.50 25.42
C PHE A 65 -21.69 -27.17 24.99
N GLY A 66 -21.84 -26.10 24.21
CA GLY A 66 -23.13 -25.64 23.73
C GLY A 66 -22.95 -24.76 22.49
N TYR A 67 -24.00 -24.04 22.18
CA TYR A 67 -24.04 -23.20 20.98
C TYR A 67 -24.63 -21.82 21.30
N ALA A 68 -24.16 -20.80 20.57
CA ALA A 68 -24.75 -19.45 20.55
C ALA A 68 -25.06 -19.06 19.10
N ILE A 69 -26.25 -18.54 18.84
CA ILE A 69 -26.61 -18.04 17.50
C ILE A 69 -25.98 -16.68 17.31
N LEU A 70 -25.11 -16.54 16.33
CA LEU A 70 -24.42 -15.28 15.99
C LEU A 70 -25.23 -14.43 15.03
N ALA A 71 -25.76 -15.05 13.97
CA ALA A 71 -26.50 -14.36 12.93
C ALA A 71 -27.48 -15.29 12.21
N ARG A 72 -28.49 -14.71 11.59
CA ARG A 72 -29.39 -15.38 10.65
C ARG A 72 -29.68 -14.48 9.47
N HIS A 73 -29.80 -15.10 8.29
CA HIS A 73 -30.20 -14.38 7.08
C HIS A 73 -30.94 -15.33 6.11
N PRO A 74 -31.71 -14.79 5.16
CA PRO A 74 -32.36 -15.60 4.14
C PRO A 74 -31.32 -16.37 3.31
N GLY A 75 -31.63 -17.62 3.00
CA GLY A 75 -30.91 -18.43 2.04
C GLY A 75 -31.62 -18.44 0.67
N THR A 76 -31.16 -19.27 -0.24
CA THR A 76 -31.78 -19.47 -1.55
C THR A 76 -32.98 -20.42 -1.45
N GLN A 77 -33.94 -20.32 -2.39
CA GLN A 77 -35.08 -21.25 -2.53
C GLN A 77 -35.92 -21.41 -1.23
N GLY A 78 -36.10 -20.32 -0.48
CA GLY A 78 -36.92 -20.32 0.75
C GLY A 78 -36.24 -20.93 1.98
N THR A 79 -34.94 -21.26 1.89
CA THR A 79 -34.16 -21.69 3.05
C THR A 79 -33.76 -20.49 3.93
N GLN A 80 -33.26 -20.81 5.12
CA GLN A 80 -32.62 -19.83 6.01
C GLN A 80 -31.21 -20.29 6.36
N ILE A 81 -30.33 -19.35 6.59
CA ILE A 81 -28.97 -19.60 7.04
C ILE A 81 -28.84 -19.14 8.49
N ALA A 82 -28.28 -19.97 9.35
CA ALA A 82 -27.89 -19.59 10.70
C ALA A 82 -26.39 -19.80 10.89
N ARG A 83 -25.71 -18.80 11.45
CA ARG A 83 -24.34 -18.93 11.93
C ARG A 83 -24.38 -19.14 13.43
N VAL A 84 -23.73 -20.17 13.91
CA VAL A 84 -23.69 -20.52 15.33
C VAL A 84 -22.24 -20.66 15.79
N ALA A 85 -21.93 -20.04 16.92
CA ALA A 85 -20.66 -20.26 17.59
C ALA A 85 -20.77 -21.47 18.54
N HIS A 86 -19.66 -22.16 18.71
CA HIS A 86 -19.50 -23.15 19.76
C HIS A 86 -19.15 -22.47 21.08
N THR A 87 -19.71 -22.94 22.18
CA THR A 87 -19.46 -22.39 23.52
C THR A 87 -18.97 -23.47 24.46
N TYR A 88 -18.24 -23.09 25.50
CA TYR A 88 -17.92 -23.90 26.65
C TYR A 88 -18.32 -23.15 27.93
N LYS A 89 -19.15 -23.78 28.78
CA LYS A 89 -19.75 -23.11 29.95
C LYS A 89 -20.37 -21.75 29.59
N ASN A 90 -21.07 -21.68 28.45
CA ASN A 90 -21.73 -20.51 27.86
C ASN A 90 -20.76 -19.36 27.40
N VAL A 91 -19.46 -19.59 27.40
CA VAL A 91 -18.49 -18.64 26.83
C VAL A 91 -18.12 -19.10 25.43
N ARG A 92 -18.20 -18.18 24.45
CA ARG A 92 -17.90 -18.45 23.04
C ARG A 92 -16.43 -18.81 22.85
N ILE A 93 -16.18 -19.85 22.06
CA ILE A 93 -14.83 -20.20 21.63
C ILE A 93 -14.58 -19.49 20.31
N PHE A 94 -13.57 -18.63 20.26
CA PHE A 94 -13.28 -17.78 19.10
C PHE A 94 -12.90 -18.64 17.88
N GLY A 95 -13.50 -18.34 16.71
CA GLY A 95 -13.23 -19.03 15.45
C GLY A 95 -13.87 -20.41 15.32
N PHE A 96 -14.55 -20.93 16.38
CA PHE A 96 -15.25 -22.21 16.32
C PHE A 96 -16.73 -21.98 16.00
N GLU A 97 -17.08 -22.12 14.74
CA GLU A 97 -18.39 -21.79 14.21
C GLU A 97 -18.93 -22.88 13.29
N SER A 98 -20.25 -22.94 13.16
CA SER A 98 -20.95 -23.73 12.15
C SER A 98 -21.92 -22.84 11.38
N VAL A 99 -22.05 -23.10 10.08
CA VAL A 99 -23.05 -22.50 9.21
C VAL A 99 -24.13 -23.58 8.93
N LEU A 100 -25.36 -23.27 9.31
CA LEU A 100 -26.50 -24.15 9.17
C LEU A 100 -27.42 -23.68 8.05
N VAL A 101 -27.79 -24.58 7.15
CA VAL A 101 -28.89 -24.35 6.20
C VAL A 101 -30.14 -24.94 6.80
N LEU A 102 -31.21 -24.15 6.94
CA LEU A 102 -32.47 -24.52 7.54
C LEU A 102 -33.58 -24.46 6.50
N ASP A 103 -34.56 -25.35 6.60
CA ASP A 103 -35.80 -25.25 5.85
C ASP A 103 -36.71 -24.12 6.40
N ALA A 104 -37.86 -23.91 5.77
CA ALA A 104 -38.83 -22.89 6.19
C ALA A 104 -39.38 -23.12 7.60
N ASN A 105 -39.32 -24.33 8.13
CA ASN A 105 -39.78 -24.73 9.47
C ASN A 105 -38.65 -24.69 10.50
N GLY A 106 -37.42 -24.35 10.09
CA GLY A 106 -36.25 -24.29 10.98
C GLY A 106 -35.56 -25.63 11.21
N LYS A 107 -35.87 -26.66 10.42
CA LYS A 107 -35.17 -27.95 10.48
C LYS A 107 -33.80 -27.80 9.79
N ILE A 108 -32.76 -28.30 10.41
CA ILE A 108 -31.40 -28.30 9.86
C ILE A 108 -31.31 -29.25 8.67
N LEU A 109 -31.04 -28.72 7.47
CA LEU A 109 -30.83 -29.47 6.23
C LEU A 109 -29.37 -29.85 6.05
N SER A 110 -28.45 -28.90 6.30
CA SER A 110 -27.00 -29.14 6.23
C SER A 110 -26.26 -28.29 7.26
N GLU A 111 -25.04 -28.70 7.56
CA GLU A 111 -24.14 -28.07 8.50
C GLU A 111 -22.73 -28.02 7.87
N SER A 112 -22.11 -26.85 7.86
CA SER A 112 -20.72 -26.66 7.47
C SER A 112 -19.98 -26.08 8.66
N ASP A 113 -18.92 -26.75 9.06
CA ASP A 113 -18.15 -26.39 10.25
C ASP A 113 -16.86 -25.68 9.88
N SER A 114 -16.33 -24.85 10.79
CA SER A 114 -14.97 -24.38 10.68
C SER A 114 -13.98 -25.55 10.74
N GLU A 115 -12.86 -25.48 10.02
CA GLU A 115 -11.83 -26.53 9.96
C GLU A 115 -11.33 -26.94 11.35
N GLN A 116 -11.32 -26.03 12.29
CA GLN A 116 -10.87 -26.24 13.67
C GLN A 116 -11.78 -27.22 14.46
N ARG A 117 -12.99 -27.47 14.00
CA ARG A 117 -13.88 -28.43 14.61
C ARG A 117 -13.42 -29.88 14.45
N ALA A 118 -12.67 -30.21 13.41
CA ALA A 118 -12.09 -31.54 13.25
C ALA A 118 -11.15 -31.91 14.42
N ASN A 119 -10.47 -30.88 14.96
CA ASN A 119 -9.65 -31.02 16.18
C ASN A 119 -10.47 -31.08 17.45
N PHE A 120 -11.68 -30.51 17.44
CA PHE A 120 -12.65 -30.59 18.54
C PHE A 120 -13.31 -31.97 18.64
N ALA A 121 -13.53 -32.64 17.53
CA ALA A 121 -14.17 -33.97 17.45
C ALA A 121 -13.22 -35.11 17.80
N LYS A 122 -11.92 -34.89 17.79
CA LYS A 122 -10.90 -35.77 18.38
C LYS A 122 -10.81 -35.52 19.90
N ALA A 123 -11.87 -35.61 20.47
CA ALA A 123 -12.54 -35.36 21.72
C ALA A 123 -11.70 -35.27 22.99
N ASP A 124 -10.62 -35.93 23.11
CA ASP A 124 -9.98 -36.13 24.43
C ASP A 124 -8.74 -35.24 24.63
N ALA A 125 -8.38 -34.46 23.64
CA ALA A 125 -7.16 -33.67 23.71
C ALA A 125 -7.27 -32.15 23.40
N ALA A 126 -8.37 -31.67 22.80
CA ALA A 126 -8.40 -30.35 22.20
C ALA A 126 -9.52 -29.39 22.66
N GLY A 127 -10.39 -29.80 23.57
CA GLY A 127 -11.32 -28.87 24.22
C GLY A 127 -10.69 -28.21 25.46
N PRO A 128 -11.23 -27.08 25.93
CA PRO A 128 -10.88 -26.58 27.25
C PRO A 128 -11.07 -27.73 28.26
N GLY A 129 -10.02 -28.07 28.99
CA GLY A 129 -10.05 -29.18 29.93
C GLY A 129 -11.19 -29.05 30.95
N THR A 130 -11.53 -30.15 31.65
CA THR A 130 -12.63 -30.20 32.63
C THR A 130 -12.51 -29.09 33.69
N ASP A 131 -11.30 -28.66 33.98
CA ASP A 131 -10.98 -27.67 35.02
C ASP A 131 -10.76 -26.25 34.45
N PHE A 132 -11.02 -26.05 33.14
CA PHE A 132 -10.86 -24.72 32.54
C PHE A 132 -11.86 -23.73 33.17
N SER A 133 -11.32 -22.68 33.78
CA SER A 133 -12.10 -21.61 34.42
C SER A 133 -12.56 -20.59 33.39
N VAL A 134 -13.84 -20.25 33.44
CA VAL A 134 -14.42 -19.15 32.63
C VAL A 134 -14.70 -17.90 33.48
N VAL A 135 -14.06 -17.81 34.65
CA VAL A 135 -14.14 -16.64 35.54
C VAL A 135 -12.94 -15.75 35.25
N PRO A 136 -13.13 -14.53 34.72
CA PRO A 136 -12.03 -13.63 34.42
C PRO A 136 -11.44 -13.03 35.71
N ALA A 137 -10.12 -12.82 35.73
CA ALA A 137 -9.44 -12.08 36.78
C ALA A 137 -9.52 -10.57 36.57
N LEU A 138 -9.61 -10.12 35.31
CA LEU A 138 -9.78 -8.73 34.93
C LEU A 138 -11.22 -8.41 34.55
N SER A 139 -11.65 -7.16 34.79
CA SER A 139 -12.93 -6.66 34.31
C SER A 139 -12.88 -6.34 32.80
N SER A 140 -14.02 -6.33 32.14
CA SER A 140 -14.15 -5.87 30.74
C SER A 140 -13.61 -4.44 30.53
N LYS A 141 -13.80 -3.56 31.52
CA LYS A 141 -13.25 -2.20 31.48
C LYS A 141 -11.71 -2.23 31.47
N ALA A 142 -11.08 -3.03 32.33
CA ALA A 142 -9.62 -3.14 32.35
C ALA A 142 -9.07 -3.71 31.04
N ALA A 143 -9.78 -4.64 30.39
CA ALA A 143 -9.42 -5.15 29.06
C ALA A 143 -9.54 -4.07 27.98
N ILE A 144 -10.58 -3.24 28.01
CA ILE A 144 -10.72 -2.09 27.11
C ILE A 144 -9.57 -1.11 27.31
N ASP A 145 -9.24 -0.78 28.57
CA ASP A 145 -8.14 0.14 28.88
C ASP A 145 -6.80 -0.41 28.35
N ALA A 146 -6.54 -1.72 28.48
CA ALA A 146 -5.35 -2.38 27.95
C ALA A 146 -5.31 -2.34 26.41
N ALA A 147 -6.42 -2.63 25.74
CA ALA A 147 -6.53 -2.54 24.29
C ALA A 147 -6.27 -1.12 23.77
N LEU A 148 -6.85 -0.10 24.43
CA LEU A 148 -6.61 1.30 24.08
C LEU A 148 -5.14 1.69 24.30
N ALA A 149 -4.54 1.26 25.41
CA ALA A 149 -3.12 1.52 25.70
C ALA A 149 -2.19 0.87 24.66
N SER A 150 -2.54 -0.30 24.13
CA SER A 150 -1.74 -1.00 23.09
C SER A 150 -1.70 -0.27 21.76
N LEU A 151 -2.69 0.58 21.46
CA LEU A 151 -2.72 1.41 20.27
C LEU A 151 -1.76 2.62 20.36
N GLY A 152 -1.18 2.85 21.52
CA GLY A 152 -0.04 3.73 21.73
C GLY A 152 -0.34 5.24 21.62
N ALA A 153 0.74 6.02 21.42
CA ALA A 153 0.69 7.49 21.33
C ALA A 153 -0.10 8.04 20.11
N SER A 154 -0.57 7.17 19.23
CA SER A 154 -1.47 7.53 18.13
C SER A 154 -2.84 8.03 18.62
N LEU A 155 -3.18 7.78 19.89
CA LEU A 155 -4.40 8.26 20.53
C LEU A 155 -4.16 9.61 21.24
N GLY A 156 -3.69 10.64 20.54
CA GLY A 156 -3.55 11.97 21.09
C GLY A 156 -4.87 12.55 21.64
N ALA A 157 -4.82 13.76 22.23
CA ALA A 157 -5.96 14.45 22.82
C ALA A 157 -7.17 14.70 21.87
N SER A 158 -7.04 14.39 20.58
CA SER A 158 -8.09 14.54 19.55
C SER A 158 -8.84 13.24 19.23
N ALA A 159 -8.57 12.15 19.97
CA ALA A 159 -9.28 10.88 19.72
C ALA A 159 -10.74 10.98 20.17
N ARG A 160 -11.68 10.66 19.29
CA ARG A 160 -13.11 10.50 19.61
C ARG A 160 -13.60 9.11 19.24
N HIS A 161 -14.47 8.54 20.04
CA HIS A 161 -15.10 7.26 19.74
C HIS A 161 -16.28 7.46 18.78
N GLU A 162 -16.30 6.74 17.67
CA GLU A 162 -17.49 6.62 16.80
C GLU A 162 -18.51 5.64 17.40
N ALA A 163 -18.03 4.61 18.09
CA ALA A 163 -18.81 3.72 18.91
C ALA A 163 -18.11 3.50 20.24
N SER A 164 -18.85 3.37 21.32
CA SER A 164 -18.29 3.04 22.62
C SER A 164 -17.51 1.72 22.53
N PRO A 165 -16.27 1.65 23.02
CA PRO A 165 -15.52 0.41 23.05
C PRO A 165 -16.31 -0.67 23.79
N SER A 166 -16.28 -1.89 23.25
CA SER A 166 -16.94 -3.05 23.85
C SER A 166 -15.95 -4.20 24.04
N ALA A 167 -16.22 -5.04 25.04
CA ALA A 167 -15.42 -6.23 25.32
C ALA A 167 -16.34 -7.42 25.53
N GLU A 168 -16.15 -8.47 24.74
CA GLU A 168 -16.81 -9.76 24.85
C GLU A 168 -15.86 -10.76 25.50
N LEU A 169 -16.32 -11.47 26.56
CA LEU A 169 -15.56 -12.57 27.14
C LEU A 169 -15.61 -13.77 26.19
N ILE A 170 -14.43 -14.27 25.82
CA ILE A 170 -14.27 -15.40 24.90
C ILE A 170 -13.25 -16.40 25.44
N ILE A 171 -13.25 -17.58 24.86
CA ILE A 171 -12.14 -18.53 24.97
C ILE A 171 -11.33 -18.40 23.70
N TRP A 172 -10.08 -18.00 23.85
CA TRP A 172 -9.13 -17.83 22.75
C TRP A 172 -8.32 -19.11 22.54
N PRO A 173 -8.43 -19.78 21.36
CA PRO A 173 -7.52 -20.86 21.03
C PRO A 173 -6.21 -20.26 20.52
N ALA A 174 -5.14 -20.45 21.24
CA ALA A 174 -3.80 -20.15 20.74
C ALA A 174 -3.44 -21.24 19.72
N MET A 175 -3.18 -20.81 18.48
CA MET A 175 -2.92 -21.71 17.36
C MET A 175 -1.42 -21.85 17.13
N ARG A 176 -0.99 -23.04 16.67
CA ARG A 176 0.33 -23.26 16.09
C ARG A 176 0.18 -23.99 14.76
N THR A 177 1.02 -23.65 13.80
CA THR A 177 1.07 -24.33 12.51
C THR A 177 2.01 -25.54 12.60
N GLU A 178 1.57 -26.68 12.13
CA GLU A 178 2.39 -27.90 12.03
C GLU A 178 2.23 -28.55 10.64
N ARG A 179 3.24 -29.32 10.23
CA ARG A 179 3.17 -30.11 9.00
C ARG A 179 2.24 -31.30 9.19
N VAL A 180 1.42 -31.56 8.17
CA VAL A 180 0.65 -32.83 8.14
C VAL A 180 1.61 -34.02 8.03
N PRO A 181 1.20 -35.23 8.47
CA PRO A 181 2.09 -36.41 8.49
C PRO A 181 2.78 -36.69 7.16
N ASP A 182 2.07 -36.54 6.05
CA ASP A 182 2.58 -36.82 4.70
C ASP A 182 3.58 -35.76 4.18
N ALA A 183 3.68 -34.62 4.85
CA ALA A 183 4.59 -33.53 4.47
C ALA A 183 5.81 -33.40 5.40
N ARG A 184 6.02 -34.34 6.33
CA ARG A 184 7.11 -34.25 7.33
C ARG A 184 8.49 -34.13 6.70
N ASP A 185 8.73 -34.88 5.62
CA ASP A 185 10.05 -35.00 4.97
C ASP A 185 10.21 -34.03 3.79
N LYS A 186 9.19 -33.24 3.43
CA LYS A 186 9.28 -32.24 2.37
C LYS A 186 10.23 -31.11 2.74
N GLN A 187 10.98 -30.63 1.75
CA GLN A 187 11.77 -29.40 1.92
C GLN A 187 10.84 -28.19 2.04
N GLU A 188 11.28 -27.12 2.70
CA GLU A 188 10.46 -25.93 2.95
C GLU A 188 9.89 -25.32 1.66
N GLN A 189 10.68 -25.29 0.60
CA GLN A 189 10.29 -24.78 -0.71
C GLN A 189 9.34 -25.68 -1.49
N GLU A 190 9.11 -26.90 -1.04
CA GLU A 190 8.19 -27.87 -1.65
C GLU A 190 6.81 -27.88 -0.97
N LEU A 191 6.68 -27.13 0.14
CA LEU A 191 5.42 -27.06 0.88
C LEU A 191 4.39 -26.25 0.09
N ASN A 192 3.15 -26.71 0.18
CA ASN A 192 1.96 -25.98 -0.24
C ASN A 192 0.95 -25.92 0.92
N ALA A 193 -0.14 -25.18 0.74
CA ALA A 193 -1.12 -24.96 1.80
C ALA A 193 -1.77 -26.23 2.37
N LEU A 194 -1.73 -27.36 1.65
CA LEU A 194 -2.27 -28.63 2.14
C LEU A 194 -1.25 -29.45 2.94
N ASP A 195 -0.01 -29.03 2.95
CA ASP A 195 1.08 -29.68 3.68
C ASP A 195 1.23 -29.19 5.11
N VAL A 196 0.49 -28.16 5.47
CA VAL A 196 0.45 -27.56 6.81
C VAL A 196 -0.98 -27.50 7.33
N GLN A 197 -1.11 -27.52 8.63
CA GLN A 197 -2.40 -27.35 9.33
C GLN A 197 -2.20 -26.55 10.60
N ASP A 198 -3.20 -25.74 10.94
CA ASP A 198 -3.24 -25.06 12.22
C ASP A 198 -3.90 -25.95 13.26
N VAL A 199 -3.24 -26.13 14.38
CA VAL A 199 -3.73 -26.91 15.53
C VAL A 199 -3.78 -26.02 16.77
N VAL A 200 -4.73 -26.29 17.66
CA VAL A 200 -4.78 -25.58 18.94
C VAL A 200 -3.63 -26.05 19.82
N ASP A 201 -2.81 -25.12 20.26
CA ASP A 201 -1.74 -25.36 21.22
C ASP A 201 -2.30 -25.38 22.64
N HIS A 202 -3.03 -24.33 23.00
CA HIS A 202 -3.74 -24.23 24.27
C HIS A 202 -4.93 -23.27 24.19
N TYR A 203 -5.77 -23.27 25.24
CA TYR A 203 -6.89 -22.34 25.36
C TYR A 203 -6.61 -21.32 26.45
N GLU A 204 -6.98 -20.05 26.19
CA GLU A 204 -6.87 -18.96 27.16
C GLU A 204 -8.20 -18.22 27.28
N LEU A 205 -8.59 -17.86 28.51
CA LEU A 205 -9.74 -16.98 28.71
C LEU A 205 -9.30 -15.53 28.39
N ALA A 206 -10.03 -14.89 27.50
CA ALA A 206 -9.66 -13.59 26.97
C ALA A 206 -10.88 -12.69 26.75
N TYR A 207 -10.64 -11.42 26.49
CA TYR A 207 -11.64 -10.49 25.96
C TYR A 207 -11.36 -10.17 24.51
N LEU A 208 -12.35 -10.26 23.66
CA LEU A 208 -12.35 -9.63 22.35
C LEU A 208 -12.84 -8.19 22.52
N VAL A 209 -11.93 -7.24 22.34
CA VAL A 209 -12.21 -5.83 22.49
C VAL A 209 -12.34 -5.18 21.11
N HIS A 210 -13.48 -4.54 20.87
CA HIS A 210 -13.72 -3.75 19.66
C HIS A 210 -13.49 -2.27 19.95
N THR A 211 -12.58 -1.65 19.21
CA THR A 211 -12.35 -0.21 19.25
C THR A 211 -12.67 0.41 17.90
N ARG A 212 -13.51 1.44 17.91
CA ARG A 212 -13.95 2.17 16.72
C ARG A 212 -13.83 3.66 17.03
N MET A 213 -12.73 4.26 16.58
CA MET A 213 -12.35 5.63 16.90
C MET A 213 -11.95 6.40 15.66
N VAL A 214 -11.94 7.72 15.80
CA VAL A 214 -11.30 8.65 14.88
C VAL A 214 -10.28 9.46 15.65
N VAL A 215 -9.06 9.53 15.14
CA VAL A 215 -7.94 10.30 15.68
C VAL A 215 -7.58 11.37 14.65
N GLY A 216 -7.89 12.62 14.92
CA GLY A 216 -7.92 13.64 13.89
C GLY A 216 -9.00 13.28 12.85
N ASP A 217 -8.59 13.11 11.58
CA ASP A 217 -9.49 12.67 10.49
C ASP A 217 -9.31 11.19 10.12
N LYS A 218 -8.45 10.45 10.86
CA LYS A 218 -8.16 9.04 10.58
C LYS A 218 -9.02 8.12 11.42
N PRO A 219 -9.83 7.22 10.81
CA PRO A 219 -10.48 6.14 11.53
C PRO A 219 -9.43 5.11 12.02
N VAL A 220 -9.58 4.68 13.27
CA VAL A 220 -8.74 3.67 13.93
C VAL A 220 -9.65 2.58 14.48
N TYR A 221 -9.84 1.54 13.69
CA TYR A 221 -10.71 0.42 13.99
C TYR A 221 -9.88 -0.82 14.25
N HIS A 222 -9.87 -1.27 15.50
CA HIS A 222 -9.12 -2.46 15.87
C HIS A 222 -10.01 -3.44 16.62
N ASP A 223 -9.74 -4.72 16.40
CA ASP A 223 -10.14 -5.80 17.28
C ASP A 223 -8.89 -6.32 17.97
N THR A 224 -8.96 -6.43 19.29
CA THR A 224 -7.83 -6.79 20.14
C THR A 224 -8.24 -7.93 21.07
N ILE A 225 -7.45 -8.99 21.10
CA ILE A 225 -7.60 -10.08 22.09
C ILE A 225 -6.73 -9.76 23.29
N VAL A 226 -7.38 -9.61 24.42
CA VAL A 226 -6.73 -9.25 25.69
C VAL A 226 -6.91 -10.42 26.67
N SER A 227 -5.83 -10.93 27.22
CA SER A 227 -5.86 -11.97 28.26
C SER A 227 -6.75 -11.52 29.44
N ALA A 228 -7.75 -12.33 29.78
CA ALA A 228 -8.62 -12.05 30.90
C ALA A 228 -7.96 -12.31 32.27
N ARG A 229 -6.72 -12.85 32.27
CA ARG A 229 -5.93 -13.13 33.46
C ARG A 229 -5.08 -11.94 33.88
N ASP A 230 -4.33 -11.36 32.95
CA ASP A 230 -3.26 -10.39 33.24
C ASP A 230 -3.24 -9.15 32.33
N GLY A 231 -4.13 -9.09 31.32
CA GLY A 231 -4.23 -7.96 30.43
C GLY A 231 -3.20 -7.94 29.28
N ALA A 232 -2.45 -9.04 29.10
CA ALA A 232 -1.54 -9.15 27.98
C ALA A 232 -2.30 -9.12 26.64
N ILE A 233 -1.73 -8.47 25.63
CA ILE A 233 -2.27 -8.48 24.28
C ILE A 233 -1.86 -9.79 23.60
N LEU A 234 -2.83 -10.65 23.32
CA LEU A 234 -2.63 -11.96 22.70
C LEU A 234 -2.64 -11.87 21.18
N ALA A 235 -3.51 -11.03 20.62
CA ALA A 235 -3.60 -10.75 19.20
C ALA A 235 -4.25 -9.39 18.97
N GLN A 236 -3.93 -8.75 17.85
CA GLN A 236 -4.53 -7.49 17.43
C GLN A 236 -4.50 -7.38 15.92
N TRP A 237 -5.58 -6.88 15.32
CA TRP A 237 -5.65 -6.62 13.89
C TRP A 237 -6.51 -5.39 13.59
N ASN A 238 -6.19 -4.75 12.46
CA ASN A 238 -6.96 -3.63 11.95
C ASN A 238 -8.25 -4.15 11.31
N MET A 239 -9.37 -3.55 11.67
CA MET A 239 -10.69 -3.85 11.12
C MET A 239 -11.13 -2.83 10.05
N LEU A 240 -10.31 -1.84 9.80
CA LEU A 240 -10.53 -0.92 8.69
C LEU A 240 -10.20 -1.67 7.40
N GLN A 241 -11.20 -1.91 6.59
CA GLN A 241 -11.01 -2.44 5.26
C GLN A 241 -10.69 -1.27 4.34
N THR A 242 -9.46 -1.22 3.83
CA THR A 242 -9.07 -0.28 2.79
C THR A 242 -9.93 -0.55 1.57
N VAL A 243 -10.71 0.43 1.16
CA VAL A 243 -11.56 0.29 -0.02
C VAL A 243 -10.74 0.77 -1.21
N VAL A 244 -10.45 -0.14 -2.13
CA VAL A 244 -9.82 0.23 -3.40
C VAL A 244 -10.84 1.02 -4.22
N GLY A 245 -10.53 2.29 -4.47
CA GLY A 245 -11.28 3.16 -5.36
C GLY A 245 -10.75 3.10 -6.79
N VAL A 246 -11.50 3.71 -7.70
CA VAL A 246 -11.06 3.94 -9.09
C VAL A 246 -10.65 5.40 -9.23
N GLY A 247 -9.39 5.62 -9.60
CA GLY A 247 -8.86 6.93 -9.95
C GLY A 247 -8.68 7.05 -11.46
N HIS A 248 -9.24 8.10 -12.06
CA HIS A 248 -8.98 8.45 -13.45
C HIS A 248 -7.75 9.36 -13.52
N SER A 249 -6.59 8.75 -13.80
CA SER A 249 -5.31 9.47 -13.89
C SER A 249 -5.13 10.10 -15.26
N GLN A 250 -4.52 11.28 -15.30
CA GLN A 250 -4.17 11.97 -16.55
C GLN A 250 -3.11 11.19 -17.35
N TYR A 251 -2.19 10.50 -16.65
CA TYR A 251 -1.01 9.88 -17.24
C TYR A 251 -1.09 8.35 -17.33
N ASN A 252 -1.96 7.73 -16.51
CA ASN A 252 -1.95 6.27 -16.34
C ASN A 252 -3.30 5.61 -16.60
N GLY A 253 -4.30 6.37 -17.13
CA GLY A 253 -5.66 5.86 -17.32
C GLY A 253 -6.36 5.54 -16.01
N ASP A 254 -7.17 4.51 -15.98
CA ASP A 254 -7.87 4.07 -14.79
C ASP A 254 -6.92 3.28 -13.88
N VAL A 255 -6.71 3.78 -12.67
CA VAL A 255 -5.80 3.20 -11.69
C VAL A 255 -6.51 2.87 -10.38
N PRO A 256 -6.15 1.77 -9.72
CA PRO A 256 -6.64 1.50 -8.37
C PRO A 256 -5.95 2.43 -7.38
N ILE A 257 -6.72 3.13 -6.55
CA ILE A 257 -6.19 3.95 -5.47
C ILE A 257 -6.79 3.50 -4.14
N ASN A 258 -5.96 3.48 -3.10
CA ASN A 258 -6.44 3.18 -1.76
C ASN A 258 -7.08 4.41 -1.14
N THR A 259 -8.20 4.19 -0.48
CA THR A 259 -8.98 5.23 0.20
C THR A 259 -9.53 4.68 1.51
N THR A 260 -9.94 5.53 2.41
CA THR A 260 -10.68 5.14 3.61
C THR A 260 -12.12 5.60 3.52
N PHE A 261 -13.03 4.87 4.19
CA PHE A 261 -14.43 5.25 4.30
C PHE A 261 -14.77 5.53 5.77
N SER A 262 -15.17 6.75 6.06
CA SER A 262 -15.60 7.15 7.39
C SER A 262 -16.67 8.25 7.30
N GLU A 263 -17.57 8.27 8.26
CA GLU A 263 -18.66 9.27 8.34
C GLU A 263 -19.49 9.38 7.05
N GLY A 264 -19.68 8.26 6.37
CA GLY A 264 -20.46 8.20 5.12
C GLY A 264 -19.76 8.76 3.88
N LYS A 265 -18.45 9.05 3.95
CA LYS A 265 -17.65 9.61 2.86
C LYS A 265 -16.38 8.78 2.61
N TYR A 266 -15.92 8.77 1.37
CA TYR A 266 -14.60 8.30 0.99
C TYR A 266 -13.58 9.43 1.14
N ARG A 267 -12.37 9.09 1.60
CA ARG A 267 -11.26 10.02 1.84
C ARG A 267 -10.00 9.53 1.15
N MET A 268 -9.22 10.41 0.54
CA MET A 268 -7.90 10.06 -0.01
C MET A 268 -6.86 9.93 1.10
N ILE A 269 -7.08 8.92 1.95
CA ILE A 269 -6.15 8.45 2.98
C ILE A 269 -5.89 6.97 2.70
N ASP A 270 -4.63 6.61 2.52
CA ASP A 270 -4.18 5.23 2.37
C ASP A 270 -3.58 4.75 3.70
N ASP A 271 -4.38 4.06 4.49
CA ASP A 271 -3.96 3.54 5.79
C ASP A 271 -3.23 2.19 5.71
N ALA A 272 -3.14 1.60 4.53
CA ALA A 272 -2.26 0.47 4.27
C ALA A 272 -0.78 0.88 4.16
N ARG A 273 -0.51 2.19 3.98
CA ARG A 273 0.83 2.75 3.81
C ARG A 273 1.06 3.90 4.78
N GLY A 274 2.16 3.82 5.52
CA GLY A 274 2.55 4.82 6.52
C GLY A 274 1.69 4.80 7.79
N THR A 275 2.27 5.29 8.87
CA THR A 275 1.60 5.44 10.17
C THR A 275 1.99 6.77 10.82
N GLY A 276 1.12 7.34 11.63
CA GLY A 276 1.37 8.65 12.25
C GLY A 276 1.38 9.79 11.21
N GLY A 277 2.28 10.76 11.36
CA GLY A 277 2.32 11.95 10.51
C GLY A 277 1.11 12.87 10.72
N THR A 278 0.94 13.84 9.83
CA THR A 278 -0.09 14.89 9.97
C THR A 278 -1.51 14.34 9.87
N PHE A 279 -1.73 13.35 8.97
CA PHE A 279 -3.06 12.78 8.69
C PHE A 279 -3.19 11.33 9.17
N GLY A 280 -2.24 10.85 9.95
CA GLY A 280 -2.26 9.52 10.57
C GLY A 280 -1.89 8.36 9.62
N ALA A 281 -1.92 8.56 8.30
CA ALA A 281 -1.49 7.66 7.24
C ALA A 281 -1.09 8.46 6.01
N MET A 282 -0.67 7.81 4.92
CA MET A 282 -0.42 8.49 3.65
C MET A 282 -1.69 9.18 3.16
N ALA A 283 -1.60 10.44 2.75
CA ALA A 283 -2.77 11.22 2.37
C ALA A 283 -2.52 12.10 1.15
N ILE A 284 -3.58 12.40 0.41
CA ILE A 284 -3.58 13.46 -0.59
C ILE A 284 -4.52 14.57 -0.15
N THR A 285 -4.01 15.79 -0.18
CA THR A 285 -4.70 16.97 0.29
C THR A 285 -4.83 18.02 -0.80
N ASN A 286 -5.73 18.94 -0.62
CA ASN A 286 -6.01 20.04 -1.52
C ASN A 286 -5.46 21.34 -0.94
N ALA A 287 -4.35 21.84 -1.47
CA ALA A 287 -3.82 23.15 -1.09
C ALA A 287 -4.72 24.30 -1.55
N ASN A 288 -5.64 24.03 -2.49
CA ASN A 288 -6.62 25.00 -3.01
C ASN A 288 -5.96 26.34 -3.43
N HIS A 289 -4.88 26.24 -4.18
CA HIS A 289 -4.02 27.37 -4.64
C HIS A 289 -3.31 28.12 -3.51
N GLY A 290 -3.28 27.54 -2.29
CA GLY A 290 -2.46 28.02 -1.18
C GLY A 290 -1.07 27.36 -1.16
N THR A 291 -0.35 27.55 -0.03
CA THR A 291 0.99 27.01 0.22
C THR A 291 1.03 26.08 1.45
N SER A 292 -0.12 25.74 1.99
CA SER A 292 -0.29 24.83 3.14
C SER A 292 -0.86 23.48 2.70
N ALA A 293 -0.87 22.51 3.61
CA ALA A 293 -1.41 21.19 3.36
C ALA A 293 -2.86 21.21 2.84
N GLY A 294 -3.68 22.13 3.35
CA GLY A 294 -5.12 22.12 3.08
C GLY A 294 -5.84 20.92 3.71
N SER A 295 -6.99 20.56 3.13
CA SER A 295 -7.82 19.47 3.62
C SER A 295 -7.65 18.21 2.78
N VAL A 296 -7.79 17.03 3.39
CA VAL A 296 -7.85 15.75 2.67
C VAL A 296 -9.02 15.78 1.67
N TYR A 297 -8.81 15.21 0.50
CA TYR A 297 -9.89 15.04 -0.47
C TYR A 297 -10.97 14.10 0.04
N VAL A 298 -12.22 14.51 -0.12
CA VAL A 298 -13.40 13.78 0.34
C VAL A 298 -14.43 13.68 -0.80
N ASN A 299 -15.08 12.52 -0.95
CA ASN A 299 -16.08 12.30 -1.98
C ASN A 299 -17.22 11.38 -1.48
N ASP A 300 -18.39 11.48 -2.11
CA ASP A 300 -19.55 10.61 -1.84
C ASP A 300 -19.39 9.22 -2.46
N THR A 301 -18.63 9.12 -3.55
CA THR A 301 -18.34 7.86 -4.27
C THR A 301 -16.85 7.56 -4.21
N ASN A 302 -16.48 6.29 -4.40
CA ASN A 302 -15.07 5.89 -4.48
C ASN A 302 -14.54 5.88 -5.92
N THR A 303 -14.97 6.87 -6.70
CA THR A 303 -14.52 7.14 -8.06
C THR A 303 -14.02 8.59 -8.11
N TRP A 304 -12.80 8.79 -8.58
CA TRP A 304 -12.06 10.03 -8.41
C TRP A 304 -11.43 10.48 -9.73
N GLY A 305 -11.51 11.78 -9.98
CA GLY A 305 -10.91 12.36 -11.17
C GLY A 305 -11.74 12.20 -12.45
N ASP A 306 -11.30 12.85 -13.52
CA ASP A 306 -11.85 12.71 -14.88
C ASP A 306 -10.78 12.35 -15.93
N GLY A 307 -9.53 12.18 -15.50
CA GLY A 307 -8.39 11.84 -16.35
C GLY A 307 -7.88 12.98 -17.22
N LYS A 308 -8.29 14.23 -16.95
CA LYS A 308 -7.93 15.40 -17.76
C LYS A 308 -7.10 16.40 -16.98
N GLN A 309 -6.33 17.19 -17.73
CA GLN A 309 -5.63 18.36 -17.18
C GLN A 309 -6.59 19.29 -16.45
N TYR A 310 -6.14 19.79 -15.31
CA TYR A 310 -6.87 20.81 -14.54
C TYR A 310 -7.12 22.06 -15.39
N VAL A 311 -8.33 22.57 -15.32
CA VAL A 311 -8.72 23.81 -16.00
C VAL A 311 -8.51 24.98 -15.05
N ASP A 312 -7.62 25.90 -15.40
CA ASP A 312 -7.30 27.06 -14.58
C ASP A 312 -8.55 27.83 -14.15
N GLY A 313 -8.59 28.15 -12.84
CA GLY A 313 -9.74 28.81 -12.21
C GLY A 313 -10.96 27.92 -11.98
N GLY A 314 -10.87 26.63 -12.32
CA GLY A 314 -11.90 25.64 -12.01
C GLY A 314 -11.93 25.24 -10.53
N SER A 315 -12.88 24.39 -10.16
CA SER A 315 -12.94 23.82 -8.83
C SER A 315 -11.85 22.78 -8.64
N THR A 316 -11.09 22.87 -7.55
CA THR A 316 -10.08 21.89 -7.18
C THR A 316 -10.65 20.61 -6.59
N THR A 317 -11.95 20.56 -6.28
CA THR A 317 -12.62 19.42 -5.63
C THR A 317 -13.63 18.68 -6.51
N ASN A 318 -13.97 19.23 -7.70
CA ASN A 318 -14.78 18.48 -8.67
C ASN A 318 -13.95 17.37 -9.36
N ALA A 319 -14.56 16.58 -10.22
CA ALA A 319 -13.87 15.48 -10.90
C ALA A 319 -12.60 15.95 -11.65
N ASN A 320 -12.63 17.13 -12.29
CA ASN A 320 -11.45 17.68 -12.97
C ASN A 320 -10.32 18.02 -12.01
N GLY A 321 -10.61 18.73 -10.91
CA GLY A 321 -9.61 19.02 -9.87
C GLY A 321 -9.10 17.76 -9.17
N GLN A 322 -9.95 16.76 -8.95
CA GLN A 322 -9.53 15.50 -8.32
C GLN A 322 -8.50 14.72 -9.15
N THR A 323 -8.39 14.95 -10.46
CA THR A 323 -7.40 14.27 -11.31
C THR A 323 -5.96 14.50 -10.84
N ALA A 324 -5.61 15.72 -10.41
CA ALA A 324 -4.30 16.02 -9.84
C ALA A 324 -4.04 15.20 -8.56
N ALA A 325 -5.06 15.04 -7.73
CA ALA A 325 -4.98 14.22 -6.52
C ALA A 325 -4.83 12.72 -6.83
N VAL A 326 -5.50 12.21 -7.87
CA VAL A 326 -5.35 10.83 -8.36
C VAL A 326 -3.92 10.57 -8.82
N ASN A 327 -3.35 11.47 -9.62
CA ASN A 327 -1.97 11.36 -10.09
C ASN A 327 -0.99 11.29 -8.90
N ALA A 328 -1.16 12.19 -7.92
CA ALA A 328 -0.33 12.23 -6.71
C ALA A 328 -0.46 10.95 -5.87
N MET A 329 -1.69 10.44 -5.66
CA MET A 329 -1.92 9.20 -4.90
C MET A 329 -1.28 8.01 -5.60
N TRP A 330 -1.44 7.90 -6.92
CA TRP A 330 -0.86 6.81 -7.69
C TRP A 330 0.67 6.81 -7.64
N GLY A 331 1.29 7.98 -7.80
CA GLY A 331 2.74 8.14 -7.66
C GLY A 331 3.24 7.79 -6.25
N LEU A 332 2.55 8.26 -5.21
CA LEU A 332 2.87 7.97 -3.80
C LEU A 332 2.81 6.47 -3.50
N MET A 333 1.72 5.80 -3.90
CA MET A 333 1.53 4.37 -3.68
C MET A 333 2.64 3.56 -4.35
N ASN A 334 2.93 3.85 -5.63
CA ASN A 334 3.97 3.12 -6.37
C ASN A 334 5.37 3.38 -5.81
N THR A 335 5.67 4.59 -5.36
CA THR A 335 6.96 4.89 -4.71
C THR A 335 7.13 4.12 -3.41
N TYR A 336 6.09 4.14 -2.56
CA TYR A 336 6.11 3.37 -1.31
C TYR A 336 6.27 1.87 -1.58
N ASP A 337 5.49 1.31 -2.52
CA ASP A 337 5.52 -0.12 -2.83
C ASP A 337 6.86 -0.54 -3.45
N THR A 338 7.46 0.29 -4.30
CA THR A 338 8.82 0.05 -4.84
C THR A 338 9.84 -0.06 -3.71
N MET A 339 9.86 0.91 -2.80
CA MET A 339 10.81 0.91 -1.68
C MET A 339 10.58 -0.27 -0.74
N LYS A 340 9.33 -0.54 -0.39
CA LYS A 340 8.94 -1.65 0.48
C LYS A 340 9.31 -3.00 -0.12
N ASN A 341 8.91 -3.26 -1.36
CA ASN A 341 9.03 -4.58 -1.96
C ASN A 341 10.48 -4.88 -2.39
N VAL A 342 11.20 -3.87 -2.89
CA VAL A 342 12.57 -4.05 -3.40
C VAL A 342 13.61 -3.98 -2.27
N PHE A 343 13.41 -3.12 -1.25
CA PHE A 343 14.41 -2.87 -0.20
C PHE A 343 13.94 -3.21 1.21
N ASN A 344 12.67 -3.59 1.39
CA ASN A 344 12.03 -3.66 2.70
C ASN A 344 12.13 -2.31 3.47
N TRP A 345 12.10 -1.21 2.73
CA TRP A 345 12.21 0.15 3.24
C TRP A 345 10.82 0.79 3.30
N LEU A 346 10.40 1.21 4.48
CA LEU A 346 9.05 1.70 4.71
C LEU A 346 9.02 3.21 4.77
N SER A 347 8.26 3.85 3.83
CA SER A 347 8.11 5.29 3.74
C SER A 347 9.42 6.03 3.40
N LEU A 348 9.52 7.34 3.70
CA LEU A 348 10.68 8.17 3.39
C LEU A 348 11.87 7.87 4.33
N ASP A 349 11.59 7.51 5.57
CA ASP A 349 12.58 7.40 6.67
C ASP A 349 12.94 5.95 7.04
N GLY A 350 12.36 4.95 6.37
CA GLY A 350 12.55 3.54 6.73
C GLY A 350 11.76 3.08 7.97
N HIS A 351 11.08 4.01 8.65
CA HIS A 351 10.33 3.77 9.88
C HIS A 351 8.81 3.77 9.70
N ASN A 352 8.35 3.78 8.45
CA ASN A 352 6.93 3.82 8.10
C ASN A 352 6.21 5.11 8.52
N THR A 353 6.92 6.21 8.77
CA THR A 353 6.27 7.49 9.09
C THR A 353 5.49 7.97 7.87
N ALA A 354 4.19 8.25 8.08
CA ALA A 354 3.32 8.71 7.01
C ALA A 354 3.70 10.12 6.54
N THR A 355 3.59 10.34 5.23
CA THR A 355 3.70 11.63 4.58
C THR A 355 2.42 11.96 3.81
N TYR A 356 2.36 13.15 3.20
CA TYR A 356 1.25 13.55 2.36
C TYR A 356 1.73 14.35 1.14
N ILE A 357 0.86 14.43 0.15
CA ILE A 357 1.06 15.29 -1.03
C ILE A 357 -0.10 16.27 -1.11
N ALA A 358 0.21 17.56 -1.14
CA ALA A 358 -0.76 18.63 -1.35
C ALA A 358 -0.82 18.98 -2.84
N ALA A 359 -1.93 18.67 -3.49
CA ALA A 359 -2.20 19.05 -4.87
C ALA A 359 -2.72 20.48 -4.96
N HIS A 360 -2.64 21.10 -6.13
CA HIS A 360 -3.06 22.47 -6.42
C HIS A 360 -2.34 23.50 -5.55
N VAL A 361 -1.01 23.36 -5.38
CA VAL A 361 -0.23 24.37 -4.70
C VAL A 361 -0.06 25.60 -5.60
N ASN A 362 -0.25 26.79 -5.04
CA ASN A 362 -0.24 28.06 -5.77
C ASN A 362 -1.20 28.06 -6.99
N THR A 363 -1.20 29.12 -7.78
CA THR A 363 -2.00 29.22 -9.01
C THR A 363 -1.10 29.02 -10.21
N ALA A 364 -1.47 28.10 -11.13
CA ALA A 364 -0.75 27.84 -12.37
C ALA A 364 0.76 27.60 -12.14
N TYR A 365 1.10 26.89 -11.07
CA TYR A 365 2.47 26.75 -10.60
C TYR A 365 3.21 25.65 -11.34
N ASP A 366 4.30 26.04 -12.02
CA ASP A 366 5.14 25.16 -12.85
C ASP A 366 6.25 24.48 -12.04
N ASN A 367 5.93 23.98 -10.84
CA ASN A 367 6.87 23.22 -10.02
C ASN A 367 6.16 22.23 -9.11
N ALA A 368 6.88 21.19 -8.70
CA ALA A 368 6.62 20.35 -7.55
C ALA A 368 7.81 20.47 -6.58
N TYR A 369 7.63 20.20 -5.30
CA TYR A 369 8.75 20.22 -4.35
C TYR A 369 8.46 19.42 -3.09
N TYR A 370 9.53 18.83 -2.54
CA TYR A 370 9.56 18.29 -1.20
C TYR A 370 9.88 19.39 -0.17
N SER A 371 9.28 19.32 1.00
CA SER A 371 9.53 20.23 2.11
C SER A 371 10.01 19.48 3.35
N ASP A 372 11.22 19.81 3.82
CA ASP A 372 11.79 19.28 5.07
C ASP A 372 10.98 19.66 6.31
N THR A 373 10.29 20.81 6.27
CA THR A 373 9.52 21.33 7.41
C THR A 373 8.35 20.42 7.78
N CYS A 374 7.63 19.94 6.78
CA CYS A 374 6.49 19.02 7.00
C CYS A 374 6.85 17.57 6.65
N ARG A 375 7.98 17.32 6.02
CA ARG A 375 8.35 16.04 5.41
C ARG A 375 7.28 15.57 4.44
N CYS A 376 6.85 16.46 3.56
CA CYS A 376 5.73 16.29 2.66
C CYS A 376 6.02 16.91 1.28
N MET A 377 5.15 16.67 0.32
CA MET A 377 5.31 17.16 -1.05
C MET A 377 4.17 18.10 -1.44
N PHE A 378 4.47 18.98 -2.38
CA PHE A 378 3.53 19.92 -2.97
C PHE A 378 3.62 19.85 -4.49
N VAL A 379 2.45 19.81 -5.15
CA VAL A 379 2.37 19.62 -6.60
C VAL A 379 1.53 20.73 -7.22
N GLY A 380 2.10 21.42 -8.19
CA GLY A 380 1.43 22.47 -8.95
C GLY A 380 0.63 21.91 -10.15
N ASP A 381 -0.28 22.74 -10.66
CA ASP A 381 -1.13 22.39 -11.81
C ASP A 381 -0.45 22.66 -13.16
N GLY A 382 0.63 23.44 -13.13
CA GLY A 382 1.35 23.87 -14.31
C GLY A 382 0.62 24.95 -15.11
N SER A 383 1.39 25.77 -15.76
CA SER A 383 0.98 26.75 -16.78
C SER A 383 1.71 26.43 -18.09
N TYR A 384 3.01 26.37 -18.03
CA TYR A 384 3.88 25.89 -19.09
C TYR A 384 3.84 24.35 -19.20
N PHE A 385 3.78 23.67 -18.06
CA PHE A 385 3.59 22.22 -17.94
C PHE A 385 2.12 21.85 -17.79
N ASN A 386 1.84 20.57 -17.87
CA ASN A 386 0.63 19.93 -17.32
C ASN A 386 0.81 19.79 -15.79
N SER A 387 -0.21 19.25 -15.10
CA SER A 387 -0.10 18.93 -13.66
C SER A 387 1.15 18.10 -13.36
N LEU A 388 1.93 18.51 -12.36
CA LEU A 388 3.25 17.94 -12.06
C LEU A 388 3.18 16.65 -11.24
N GLY A 389 2.15 15.85 -11.47
CA GLY A 389 1.86 14.60 -10.73
C GLY A 389 2.20 13.31 -11.48
N SER A 390 3.08 13.32 -12.50
CA SER A 390 3.52 12.07 -13.13
C SER A 390 4.31 11.18 -12.17
N ILE A 391 4.42 9.88 -12.46
CA ILE A 391 5.06 8.91 -11.56
C ILE A 391 6.51 9.29 -11.28
N ASP A 392 7.25 9.64 -12.32
CA ASP A 392 8.66 10.04 -12.23
C ASP A 392 8.85 11.29 -11.36
N VAL A 393 7.97 12.30 -11.49
CA VAL A 393 8.01 13.53 -10.68
C VAL A 393 7.66 13.23 -9.21
N ILE A 394 6.60 12.47 -8.94
CA ILE A 394 6.27 12.10 -7.55
C ILE A 394 7.37 11.22 -6.95
N GLY A 395 7.92 10.28 -7.72
CA GLY A 395 9.07 9.49 -7.32
C GLY A 395 10.30 10.35 -7.01
N HIS A 396 10.55 11.38 -7.81
CA HIS A 396 11.61 12.36 -7.59
C HIS A 396 11.43 13.11 -6.27
N GLU A 397 10.26 13.69 -6.01
CA GLU A 397 10.00 14.44 -4.77
C GLU A 397 10.10 13.55 -3.52
N MET A 398 9.60 12.33 -3.58
CA MET A 398 9.78 11.36 -2.49
C MET A 398 11.25 10.95 -2.32
N GLY A 399 12.04 10.94 -3.39
CA GLY A 399 13.48 10.72 -3.37
C GLY A 399 14.23 11.75 -2.52
N HIS A 400 13.82 13.03 -2.59
CA HIS A 400 14.34 14.08 -1.70
C HIS A 400 14.06 13.75 -0.24
N GLY A 401 12.86 13.24 0.07
CA GLY A 401 12.50 12.81 1.42
C GLY A 401 13.38 11.68 1.96
N VAL A 402 13.69 10.68 1.12
CA VAL A 402 14.63 9.61 1.49
C VAL A 402 16.03 10.17 1.73
N THR A 403 16.52 11.03 0.84
CA THR A 403 17.82 11.67 0.98
C THR A 403 17.89 12.52 2.25
N ALA A 404 16.86 13.33 2.54
CA ALA A 404 16.80 14.16 3.75
C ALA A 404 16.81 13.33 5.04
N ALA A 405 16.14 12.17 5.03
CA ALA A 405 16.07 11.26 6.18
C ALA A 405 17.36 10.43 6.39
N THR A 406 18.26 10.38 5.41
CA THR A 406 19.44 9.48 5.41
C THR A 406 20.74 10.25 5.22
N SER A 407 21.26 10.34 4.01
CA SER A 407 22.53 11.02 3.73
C SER A 407 22.47 12.53 3.97
N ASN A 408 21.32 13.11 3.87
CA ASN A 408 21.07 14.55 4.04
C ASN A 408 22.04 15.41 3.22
N LEU A 409 22.25 15.04 1.95
CA LEU A 409 23.14 15.74 1.03
C LEU A 409 22.83 17.25 0.99
N THR A 410 23.82 18.08 1.32
CA THR A 410 23.67 19.54 1.31
C THR A 410 23.26 20.01 -0.07
N TYR A 411 22.17 20.77 -0.15
CA TYR A 411 21.55 21.19 -1.41
C TYR A 411 22.32 22.34 -2.08
N SER A 412 23.63 22.15 -2.30
CA SER A 412 24.53 23.11 -2.93
C SER A 412 25.75 22.41 -3.52
N GLY A 413 26.29 22.94 -4.62
CA GLY A 413 27.50 22.43 -5.27
C GLY A 413 27.34 20.98 -5.73
N GLU A 414 28.40 20.17 -5.57
CA GLU A 414 28.38 18.76 -6.01
C GLU A 414 27.41 17.89 -5.20
N SER A 415 27.35 18.10 -3.89
CA SER A 415 26.39 17.37 -3.04
C SER A 415 24.94 17.69 -3.40
N GLY A 416 24.64 18.93 -3.78
CA GLY A 416 23.32 19.31 -4.28
C GLY A 416 22.98 18.66 -5.61
N GLY A 417 23.93 18.56 -6.53
CA GLY A 417 23.75 17.81 -7.77
C GLY A 417 23.54 16.32 -7.55
N LEU A 418 24.21 15.71 -6.55
CA LEU A 418 23.97 14.32 -6.15
C LEU A 418 22.61 14.13 -5.46
N ASN A 419 22.12 15.12 -4.71
CA ASN A 419 20.78 15.13 -4.14
C ASN A 419 19.71 15.08 -5.23
N GLU A 420 19.81 15.98 -6.22
CA GLU A 420 18.93 15.99 -7.39
C GLU A 420 18.98 14.68 -8.17
N SER A 421 20.19 14.19 -8.46
CA SER A 421 20.36 12.93 -9.17
C SER A 421 19.82 11.74 -8.39
N SER A 422 19.90 11.75 -7.06
CA SER A 422 19.29 10.72 -6.22
C SER A 422 17.78 10.65 -6.41
N SER A 423 17.16 11.83 -6.53
CA SER A 423 15.73 11.98 -6.78
C SER A 423 15.34 11.55 -8.20
N ASP A 424 16.12 11.93 -9.21
CA ASP A 424 15.91 11.48 -10.60
C ASP A 424 16.04 9.95 -10.73
N ILE A 425 17.05 9.37 -10.11
CA ILE A 425 17.25 7.91 -10.06
C ILE A 425 16.05 7.22 -9.41
N ASN A 426 15.52 7.79 -8.34
CA ASN A 426 14.33 7.26 -7.66
C ASN A 426 13.10 7.33 -8.57
N GLY A 427 12.89 8.46 -9.25
CA GLY A 427 11.78 8.65 -10.20
C GLY A 427 11.77 7.60 -11.29
N GLU A 428 12.91 7.40 -11.97
CA GLU A 428 13.08 6.40 -13.03
C GLU A 428 12.87 4.96 -12.55
N ALA A 429 13.38 4.64 -11.36
CA ALA A 429 13.24 3.31 -10.79
C ALA A 429 11.78 3.01 -10.40
N VAL A 430 11.08 3.99 -9.83
CA VAL A 430 9.65 3.88 -9.48
C VAL A 430 8.80 3.77 -10.74
N GLU A 431 9.10 4.54 -11.78
CA GLU A 431 8.40 4.46 -13.05
C GLU A 431 8.56 3.06 -13.68
N ALA A 432 9.80 2.54 -13.75
CA ALA A 432 10.07 1.19 -14.25
C ALA A 432 9.28 0.13 -13.47
N TYR A 433 9.26 0.23 -12.15
CA TYR A 433 8.54 -0.70 -11.28
C TYR A 433 7.03 -0.64 -11.50
N ALA A 434 6.44 0.56 -11.47
CA ALA A 434 5.01 0.78 -11.65
C ALA A 434 4.52 0.30 -13.01
N ARG A 435 5.22 0.66 -14.09
CA ARG A 435 4.88 0.25 -15.47
C ARG A 435 5.18 -1.21 -15.75
N GLY A 436 6.06 -1.83 -14.97
CA GLY A 436 6.31 -3.27 -14.95
C GLY A 436 5.25 -4.09 -14.21
N GLY A 437 4.20 -3.44 -13.69
CA GLY A 437 3.09 -4.07 -13.00
C GLY A 437 3.08 -3.90 -11.48
N GLY A 438 4.08 -3.21 -10.89
CA GLY A 438 4.11 -2.84 -9.48
C GLY A 438 4.17 -4.01 -8.50
N LYS A 439 4.79 -5.13 -8.89
CA LYS A 439 4.80 -6.37 -8.10
C LYS A 439 6.19 -7.02 -8.08
N GLY A 440 6.44 -7.79 -7.02
CA GLY A 440 7.69 -8.51 -6.85
C GLY A 440 8.75 -7.68 -6.13
N ASP A 441 9.90 -8.29 -5.92
CA ASP A 441 11.03 -7.77 -5.14
C ASP A 441 12.17 -7.21 -6.00
N SER A 442 11.94 -7.04 -7.30
CA SER A 442 12.93 -6.55 -8.26
C SER A 442 12.33 -5.55 -9.24
N ILE A 443 13.16 -4.63 -9.74
CA ILE A 443 12.76 -3.63 -10.72
C ILE A 443 12.92 -4.23 -12.12
N PRO A 444 11.86 -4.21 -12.96
CA PRO A 444 11.95 -4.72 -14.34
C PRO A 444 12.98 -3.97 -15.19
N LEU A 445 13.52 -4.62 -16.19
CA LEU A 445 14.46 -4.02 -17.14
C LEU A 445 13.84 -3.02 -18.11
N THR A 446 12.51 -2.98 -18.16
CA THR A 446 11.71 -2.15 -19.05
C THR A 446 10.63 -1.43 -18.24
N GLY A 447 10.08 -0.37 -18.79
CA GLY A 447 8.96 0.36 -18.18
C GLY A 447 9.23 1.85 -18.01
N ASN A 448 10.49 2.28 -17.94
CA ASN A 448 10.89 3.68 -17.98
C ASN A 448 11.52 4.05 -19.34
N ASP A 449 11.63 5.34 -19.62
CA ASP A 449 12.19 5.86 -20.87
C ASP A 449 13.50 6.66 -20.68
N TRP A 450 14.04 6.69 -19.45
CA TRP A 450 15.30 7.34 -19.07
C TRP A 450 15.30 8.85 -19.28
N VAL A 451 14.15 9.48 -19.10
CA VAL A 451 13.97 10.92 -19.17
C VAL A 451 12.97 11.42 -18.12
N LEU A 452 13.28 12.50 -17.46
CA LEU A 452 12.43 13.09 -16.42
C LEU A 452 11.47 14.13 -16.98
N GLY A 453 10.22 14.11 -16.49
CA GLY A 453 9.23 15.15 -16.77
C GLY A 453 8.68 15.18 -18.19
N LYS A 454 8.76 14.08 -18.93
CA LYS A 454 8.23 14.01 -20.30
C LYS A 454 6.71 14.05 -20.32
N GLU A 455 6.05 13.34 -19.42
CA GLU A 455 4.59 13.27 -19.37
C GLU A 455 3.95 14.61 -18.98
N ILE A 456 4.59 15.35 -18.08
CA ILE A 456 4.11 16.68 -17.71
C ILE A 456 4.35 17.73 -18.80
N SER A 457 5.20 17.47 -19.77
CA SER A 457 5.51 18.41 -20.86
C SER A 457 4.37 18.50 -21.87
N LYS A 458 3.83 19.70 -22.09
CA LYS A 458 2.81 19.96 -23.14
C LYS A 458 3.33 19.74 -24.56
N THR A 459 4.66 19.76 -24.74
CA THR A 459 5.32 19.53 -26.04
C THR A 459 5.87 18.11 -26.18
N GLY A 460 5.84 17.30 -25.13
CA GLY A 460 6.47 15.99 -25.08
C GLY A 460 8.01 16.03 -24.98
N THR A 461 8.59 17.23 -24.79
CA THR A 461 10.04 17.40 -24.60
C THR A 461 10.35 17.17 -23.11
N PRO A 462 11.21 16.20 -22.75
CA PRO A 462 11.60 15.98 -21.37
C PRO A 462 12.29 17.18 -20.73
N LEU A 463 12.21 17.26 -19.41
CA LEU A 463 13.02 18.21 -18.62
C LEU A 463 14.49 17.83 -18.62
N ARG A 464 14.80 16.55 -18.43
CA ARG A 464 16.16 16.00 -18.35
C ARG A 464 16.27 14.66 -19.08
N TRP A 465 17.46 14.40 -19.63
CA TRP A 465 17.82 13.12 -20.25
C TRP A 465 18.92 12.47 -19.44
N MET A 466 18.69 11.28 -18.88
CA MET A 466 19.70 10.61 -18.08
C MET A 466 20.87 10.11 -18.94
N TYR A 467 20.61 9.65 -20.15
CA TYR A 467 21.66 9.10 -21.03
C TYR A 467 22.54 10.15 -21.71
N ARG A 468 22.03 11.35 -21.91
CA ARG A 468 22.76 12.50 -22.51
C ARG A 468 22.22 13.83 -21.96
N PRO A 469 22.65 14.21 -20.76
CA PRO A 469 22.14 15.40 -20.07
C PRO A 469 22.23 16.68 -20.90
N SER A 470 23.32 16.84 -21.70
CA SER A 470 23.52 18.05 -22.52
C SER A 470 22.42 18.33 -23.56
N LYS A 471 21.45 17.43 -23.74
CA LYS A 471 20.27 17.67 -24.61
C LYS A 471 19.34 18.74 -24.04
N ASP A 472 19.39 19.02 -22.75
CA ASP A 472 18.66 20.13 -22.12
C ASP A 472 19.31 21.51 -22.36
N GLY A 473 20.51 21.52 -22.95
CA GLY A 473 21.28 22.74 -23.27
C GLY A 473 22.08 23.35 -22.13
N SER A 474 22.00 22.79 -20.91
CA SER A 474 22.61 23.37 -19.70
C SER A 474 23.43 22.38 -18.88
N SER A 475 22.98 21.14 -18.80
CA SER A 475 23.64 20.06 -18.02
C SER A 475 24.89 19.54 -18.74
N PRO A 476 26.02 19.33 -18.03
CA PRO A 476 27.19 18.66 -18.61
C PRO A 476 26.99 17.13 -18.67
N ASP A 477 27.55 16.49 -19.72
CA ASP A 477 27.55 15.02 -19.86
C ASP A 477 28.59 14.32 -18.98
N ALA A 478 29.51 15.07 -18.39
CA ALA A 478 30.59 14.55 -17.56
C ALA A 478 31.05 15.60 -16.56
N TRP A 479 31.64 15.13 -15.48
CA TRP A 479 32.20 15.97 -14.44
C TRP A 479 33.32 16.88 -15.00
N ASN A 480 33.30 18.12 -14.55
CA ASN A 480 34.35 19.11 -14.79
C ASN A 480 34.52 19.99 -13.55
N SER A 481 35.65 20.73 -13.45
CA SER A 481 36.00 21.51 -12.27
C SER A 481 35.05 22.70 -11.98
N SER A 482 34.22 23.08 -12.93
CA SER A 482 33.22 24.13 -12.75
C SER A 482 31.84 23.63 -12.30
N ILE A 483 31.64 22.34 -12.24
CA ILE A 483 30.31 21.71 -11.97
C ILE A 483 29.66 22.22 -10.67
N LYS A 484 30.47 22.47 -9.64
CA LYS A 484 29.99 22.97 -8.34
C LYS A 484 29.42 24.41 -8.37
N ARG A 485 29.55 25.12 -9.49
CA ARG A 485 29.00 26.47 -9.70
C ARG A 485 27.69 26.47 -10.48
N LEU A 486 27.31 25.33 -11.03
CA LEU A 486 26.03 25.15 -11.71
C LEU A 486 24.89 25.06 -10.69
N ASP A 487 23.70 25.42 -11.15
CA ASP A 487 22.49 25.04 -10.45
C ASP A 487 22.44 23.54 -10.23
N VAL A 488 21.88 23.10 -9.11
CA VAL A 488 21.88 21.69 -8.69
C VAL A 488 21.15 20.78 -9.69
N HIS A 489 20.11 21.29 -10.36
CA HIS A 489 19.36 20.57 -11.39
C HIS A 489 20.18 20.31 -12.66
N TYR A 490 21.22 21.09 -12.92
CA TYR A 490 22.16 20.88 -14.03
C TYR A 490 23.40 20.11 -13.59
N SER A 491 23.90 20.38 -12.39
CA SER A 491 25.05 19.64 -11.86
C SER A 491 24.73 18.18 -11.51
N SER A 492 23.47 17.78 -11.49
CA SER A 492 22.99 16.40 -11.40
C SER A 492 23.29 15.55 -12.65
N GLY A 493 23.38 16.20 -13.82
CA GLY A 493 23.46 15.54 -15.12
C GLY A 493 24.51 14.44 -15.23
N PRO A 494 25.80 14.67 -14.88
CA PRO A 494 26.79 13.61 -14.97
C PRO A 494 26.47 12.38 -14.14
N ASN A 495 25.89 12.52 -12.94
CA ASN A 495 25.54 11.37 -12.11
C ASN A 495 24.30 10.63 -12.64
N ASN A 496 23.33 11.34 -13.22
CA ASN A 496 22.23 10.73 -13.95
C ASN A 496 22.77 9.85 -15.08
N ARG A 497 23.77 10.37 -15.83
CA ARG A 497 24.42 9.63 -16.90
C ARG A 497 25.21 8.44 -16.39
N MET A 498 25.89 8.57 -15.26
CA MET A 498 26.58 7.46 -14.59
C MET A 498 25.59 6.34 -14.29
N PHE A 499 24.43 6.69 -13.72
CA PHE A 499 23.40 5.70 -13.38
C PHE A 499 22.82 5.02 -14.62
N TYR A 500 22.57 5.78 -15.69
CA TYR A 500 22.18 5.21 -16.98
C TYR A 500 23.20 4.17 -17.47
N PHE A 501 24.48 4.55 -17.51
CA PHE A 501 25.55 3.64 -17.95
C PHE A 501 25.67 2.40 -17.06
N LEU A 502 25.54 2.58 -15.76
CA LEU A 502 25.56 1.47 -14.81
C LEU A 502 24.40 0.49 -15.08
N ALA A 503 23.21 1.01 -15.34
CA ALA A 503 22.02 0.20 -15.61
C ALA A 503 22.04 -0.42 -17.01
N GLN A 504 22.26 0.39 -18.06
CA GLN A 504 22.03 0.00 -19.46
C GLN A 504 23.33 -0.32 -20.22
N GLY A 505 24.46 0.23 -19.75
CA GLY A 505 25.71 0.17 -20.49
C GLY A 505 25.91 1.36 -21.44
N SER A 506 26.95 1.32 -22.26
CA SER A 506 27.33 2.38 -23.18
C SER A 506 27.54 1.87 -24.61
N SER A 507 27.73 2.78 -25.55
CA SER A 507 28.03 2.47 -26.96
C SER A 507 29.50 2.73 -27.28
N ALA A 508 30.10 1.92 -28.16
CA ALA A 508 31.40 2.17 -28.74
C ALA A 508 31.34 3.15 -29.94
N ASP A 509 30.15 3.34 -30.51
CA ASP A 509 29.94 4.28 -31.61
C ASP A 509 29.98 5.72 -31.12
N LYS A 510 30.95 6.50 -31.62
CA LYS A 510 31.16 7.90 -31.26
C LYS A 510 29.99 8.82 -31.64
N ALA A 511 29.14 8.43 -32.58
CA ALA A 511 27.96 9.20 -32.97
C ALA A 511 26.76 8.93 -32.06
N SER A 512 26.82 7.88 -31.25
CA SER A 512 25.73 7.49 -30.34
C SER A 512 25.58 8.46 -29.15
N ASP A 513 24.35 8.73 -28.73
CA ASP A 513 24.03 9.44 -27.49
C ASP A 513 24.59 8.71 -26.24
N TYR A 514 24.85 7.43 -26.37
CA TYR A 514 25.34 6.54 -25.31
C TYR A 514 26.87 6.36 -25.32
N TYR A 515 27.60 7.12 -26.14
CA TYR A 515 29.05 7.07 -26.20
C TYR A 515 29.70 7.90 -25.10
N SER A 516 30.76 7.36 -24.49
CA SER A 516 31.64 8.15 -23.63
C SER A 516 33.10 8.07 -24.09
N LYS A 517 33.72 9.23 -24.30
CA LYS A 517 35.16 9.35 -24.65
C LYS A 517 36.10 8.95 -23.52
N TYR A 518 35.60 8.80 -22.30
CA TYR A 518 36.39 8.46 -21.11
C TYR A 518 36.52 6.94 -20.89
N LEU A 519 35.75 6.14 -21.62
CA LEU A 519 35.92 4.69 -21.63
C LEU A 519 37.01 4.31 -22.63
N VAL A 520 38.22 4.08 -22.10
CA VAL A 520 39.45 3.86 -22.89
C VAL A 520 39.99 2.45 -22.72
N LYS A 521 39.45 1.65 -21.82
CA LYS A 521 39.80 0.26 -21.56
C LYS A 521 38.91 -0.71 -22.34
N THR A 522 39.18 -1.98 -22.25
CA THR A 522 38.49 -3.03 -23.00
C THR A 522 37.30 -3.60 -22.22
N PRO A 523 36.13 -3.72 -22.85
CA PRO A 523 35.75 -3.18 -24.18
C PRO A 523 35.54 -1.67 -24.15
N ALA A 524 35.60 -0.99 -25.30
CA ALA A 524 35.35 0.47 -25.39
C ALA A 524 33.94 0.87 -25.00
N ALA A 525 32.99 -0.05 -25.08
CA ALA A 525 31.66 0.09 -24.52
C ALA A 525 31.55 -0.75 -23.23
N MET A 526 31.00 -0.17 -22.16
CA MET A 526 30.76 -0.92 -20.93
C MET A 526 29.44 -1.69 -20.97
N THR A 527 29.39 -2.80 -20.28
CA THR A 527 28.17 -3.59 -20.12
C THR A 527 27.41 -3.14 -18.87
N GLY A 528 26.11 -2.87 -19.02
CA GLY A 528 25.22 -2.55 -17.90
C GLY A 528 24.90 -3.76 -17.01
N ILE A 529 24.45 -3.50 -15.80
CA ILE A 529 24.08 -4.54 -14.81
C ILE A 529 22.57 -4.65 -14.56
N GLY A 530 21.77 -3.86 -15.26
CA GLY A 530 20.33 -3.74 -15.08
C GLY A 530 19.96 -2.71 -14.01
N ILE A 531 18.77 -2.10 -14.18
CA ILE A 531 18.29 -1.02 -13.28
C ILE A 531 18.14 -1.52 -11.84
N ASP A 532 17.66 -2.73 -11.61
CA ASP A 532 17.49 -3.30 -10.27
C ASP A 532 18.78 -3.31 -9.48
N LYS A 533 19.85 -3.90 -10.04
CA LYS A 533 21.16 -3.94 -9.35
C LYS A 533 21.78 -2.56 -9.22
N ALA A 534 21.66 -1.73 -10.25
CA ALA A 534 22.16 -0.35 -10.21
C ALA A 534 21.50 0.46 -9.10
N TYR A 535 20.17 0.34 -8.97
CA TYR A 535 19.43 1.06 -7.94
C TYR A 535 19.69 0.50 -6.54
N ARG A 536 19.85 -0.81 -6.36
CA ARG A 536 20.26 -1.40 -5.06
C ARG A 536 21.62 -0.87 -4.60
N ILE A 537 22.58 -0.71 -5.50
CA ILE A 537 23.89 -0.14 -5.15
C ILE A 537 23.74 1.33 -4.77
N TRP A 538 23.00 2.11 -5.58
CA TRP A 538 22.76 3.53 -5.30
C TRP A 538 22.00 3.73 -3.98
N PHE A 539 20.89 3.03 -3.78
CA PHE A 539 20.07 3.12 -2.58
C PHE A 539 20.90 2.79 -1.33
N LYS A 540 21.69 1.70 -1.36
CA LYS A 540 22.58 1.36 -0.27
C LYS A 540 23.62 2.46 -0.02
N ALA A 541 24.25 2.99 -1.05
CA ALA A 541 25.24 4.04 -0.88
C ALA A 541 24.61 5.31 -0.29
N ASN A 542 23.45 5.75 -0.82
CA ASN A 542 22.75 6.94 -0.35
C ASN A 542 22.26 6.78 1.10
N THR A 543 21.67 5.62 1.44
CA THR A 543 21.07 5.44 2.77
C THR A 543 22.05 5.03 3.87
N THR A 544 23.25 4.50 3.52
CA THR A 544 24.16 3.93 4.53
C THR A 544 25.60 4.41 4.46
N LEU A 545 26.04 5.06 3.38
CA LEU A 545 27.45 5.44 3.19
C LEU A 545 27.65 6.93 2.91
N PHE A 546 26.77 7.58 2.15
CA PHE A 546 26.89 9.01 1.86
C PHE A 546 26.75 9.84 3.11
N THR A 547 27.37 11.00 3.10
CA THR A 547 27.27 12.06 4.12
C THR A 547 26.78 13.35 3.47
N SER A 548 26.40 14.33 4.26
CA SER A 548 25.89 15.60 3.76
C SER A 548 26.85 16.35 2.83
N SER A 549 28.15 16.07 2.91
CA SER A 549 29.20 16.69 2.11
C SER A 549 29.73 15.80 0.98
N THR A 550 29.14 14.63 0.72
CA THR A 550 29.58 13.73 -0.34
C THR A 550 29.59 14.46 -1.68
N ASN A 551 30.73 14.45 -2.35
CA ASN A 551 30.94 14.96 -3.70
C ASN A 551 31.06 13.78 -4.71
N TYR A 552 31.28 14.06 -5.98
CA TYR A 552 31.36 13.03 -7.02
C TYR A 552 32.47 12.00 -6.80
N ALA A 553 33.66 12.44 -6.32
CA ALA A 553 34.77 11.55 -6.05
C ALA A 553 34.48 10.61 -4.86
N ASP A 554 33.88 11.16 -3.79
CA ASP A 554 33.47 10.40 -2.62
C ASP A 554 32.30 9.46 -2.95
N ALA A 555 31.32 9.92 -3.75
CA ALA A 555 30.22 9.08 -4.24
C ALA A 555 30.73 7.88 -5.01
N ARG A 556 31.73 8.05 -5.91
CA ARG A 556 32.39 6.93 -6.59
C ARG A 556 32.97 5.91 -5.61
N ALA A 557 33.72 6.36 -4.64
CA ALA A 557 34.35 5.48 -3.65
C ALA A 557 33.29 4.67 -2.86
N LYS A 558 32.24 5.34 -2.41
CA LYS A 558 31.14 4.75 -1.63
C LYS A 558 30.25 3.83 -2.47
N MET A 559 30.04 4.13 -3.74
CA MET A 559 29.33 3.25 -4.68
C MET A 559 30.12 1.97 -4.95
N ILE A 560 31.44 2.06 -5.09
CA ILE A 560 32.34 0.89 -5.20
C ILE A 560 32.26 0.05 -3.93
N GLU A 561 32.26 0.69 -2.75
CA GLU A 561 32.10 0.02 -1.47
C GLU A 561 30.74 -0.69 -1.36
N ALA A 562 29.64 0.01 -1.71
CA ALA A 562 28.29 -0.55 -1.72
C ALA A 562 28.18 -1.77 -2.64
N ALA A 563 28.73 -1.70 -3.86
CA ALA A 563 28.76 -2.81 -4.78
C ALA A 563 29.56 -4.00 -4.22
N GLY A 564 30.71 -3.72 -3.59
CA GLY A 564 31.53 -4.73 -2.93
C GLY A 564 30.83 -5.41 -1.76
N GLN A 565 30.03 -4.67 -0.99
CA GLN A 565 29.25 -5.21 0.13
C GLN A 565 28.06 -6.06 -0.35
N LEU A 566 27.42 -5.68 -1.46
CA LEU A 566 26.24 -6.38 -1.99
C LEU A 566 26.61 -7.61 -2.83
N TYR A 567 27.66 -7.51 -3.65
CA TYR A 567 27.96 -8.49 -4.70
C TYR A 567 29.37 -9.09 -4.60
N GLY A 568 30.20 -8.57 -3.71
CA GLY A 568 31.58 -9.02 -3.53
C GLY A 568 32.63 -8.13 -4.19
N LYS A 569 33.83 -8.12 -3.61
CA LYS A 569 34.95 -7.22 -4.00
C LYS A 569 35.52 -7.46 -5.40
N SER A 570 35.26 -8.62 -5.99
CA SER A 570 35.69 -8.97 -7.35
C SER A 570 34.52 -9.14 -8.31
N SER A 571 33.33 -8.63 -7.92
CA SER A 571 32.11 -8.79 -8.71
C SER A 571 32.12 -7.95 -9.98
N ARG A 572 31.39 -8.40 -10.98
CA ARG A 572 31.12 -7.67 -12.20
C ARG A 572 30.41 -6.32 -11.90
N GLU A 573 29.53 -6.31 -10.90
CA GLU A 573 28.81 -5.14 -10.46
C GLU A 573 29.76 -4.05 -9.94
N LEU A 574 30.76 -4.40 -9.16
CA LEU A 574 31.77 -3.46 -8.68
C LEU A 574 32.62 -2.90 -9.84
N ILE A 575 32.99 -3.74 -10.80
CA ILE A 575 33.71 -3.30 -12.00
C ILE A 575 32.86 -2.35 -12.83
N ALA A 576 31.58 -2.66 -13.01
CA ALA A 576 30.63 -1.79 -13.72
C ALA A 576 30.51 -0.41 -13.05
N VAL A 577 30.47 -0.33 -11.72
CA VAL A 577 30.47 0.94 -10.98
C VAL A 577 31.75 1.75 -11.29
N LYS A 578 32.93 1.13 -11.27
CA LYS A 578 34.19 1.82 -11.63
C LYS A 578 34.12 2.40 -13.03
N ARG A 579 33.63 1.61 -13.99
CA ARG A 579 33.51 2.02 -15.40
C ARG A 579 32.45 3.11 -15.61
N ALA A 580 31.29 3.00 -14.96
CA ALA A 580 30.23 3.99 -15.06
C ALA A 580 30.67 5.38 -14.56
N TYR A 581 31.41 5.43 -13.45
CA TYR A 581 32.00 6.68 -12.97
C TYR A 581 33.13 7.19 -13.87
N ALA A 582 33.97 6.30 -14.38
CA ALA A 582 34.99 6.67 -15.37
C ALA A 582 34.33 7.30 -16.62
N ALA A 583 33.22 6.72 -17.09
CA ALA A 583 32.47 7.22 -18.24
C ALA A 583 32.02 8.68 -18.12
N ILE A 584 31.88 9.19 -16.89
CA ILE A 584 31.54 10.57 -16.60
C ILE A 584 32.74 11.41 -16.09
N ASN A 585 33.97 10.96 -16.37
CA ASN A 585 35.22 11.65 -15.96
C ASN A 585 35.44 11.70 -14.42
N VAL A 586 35.01 10.68 -13.69
CA VAL A 586 35.23 10.54 -12.25
C VAL A 586 36.06 9.30 -11.98
N GLY A 587 37.39 9.47 -11.97
CA GLY A 587 38.36 8.40 -11.79
C GLY A 587 38.74 7.69 -13.10
N ALA A 588 39.73 6.78 -13.01
CA ALA A 588 40.23 6.06 -14.17
C ALA A 588 39.30 4.92 -14.58
N ASP A 589 39.26 4.66 -15.90
CA ASP A 589 38.61 3.47 -16.47
C ASP A 589 39.41 2.21 -16.15
N VAL A 590 38.73 1.08 -16.11
CA VAL A 590 39.34 -0.24 -15.88
C VAL A 590 38.90 -1.23 -16.96
N ASP A 591 39.73 -2.25 -17.19
CA ASP A 591 39.36 -3.35 -18.07
C ASP A 591 38.20 -4.16 -17.46
N GLU A 592 37.20 -4.47 -18.27
CA GLU A 592 35.98 -5.12 -17.77
C GLU A 592 36.21 -6.58 -17.33
N ALA A 593 37.17 -7.27 -17.95
CA ALA A 593 37.48 -8.64 -17.61
C ALA A 593 38.32 -8.76 -16.32
N THR A 594 39.23 -7.81 -16.08
CA THR A 594 40.16 -7.86 -14.95
C THR A 594 39.85 -6.88 -13.83
N GLY A 595 39.12 -5.82 -14.13
CA GLY A 595 38.83 -4.74 -13.17
C GLY A 595 40.02 -3.83 -12.86
N GLN A 596 41.09 -3.85 -13.71
CA GLN A 596 42.33 -3.09 -13.59
C GLN A 596 42.53 -2.05 -14.70
#